data_ac613b5316f255f37bdb74ce03bf8386
#
_entry.id   ac613b5316f255f37bdb74ce03bf8386
#
_cell.length_a   1.000
_cell.length_b   1.000
_cell.length_c   1.000
_cell.angle_alpha   90.00
_cell.angle_beta   90.00
_cell.angle_gamma   90.00
#
_symmetry.space_group_name_H-M   'P 1'
#
loop_
_entity.id
_entity.type
_entity.pdbx_description
1 polymer ?
#
loop_
_entity_poly.entity_id
_entity_poly.type
_entity_poly.pdbx_seq_one_letter_code
_entity_poly.pdbx_strand_id
1 'polypeptide(L)'
;MRVRLVAGRELLLEVKPWPDEAVASLAQRVAPKPAESARLAASLAEANAKTDDGFYRVPFAFLGTDARALVLRSVFPEDRAEGDDWLHVARKSPLPLYDEGLWQVAAWFTGDGANFAELLRVNELASPELARGQIVRIPASLLDAALKAGSSSDDGTLVFGSDAKGPFAGYRLKPGEALYSAVVLRYTGRTSPDDVEALARTIAARSDVRDVTGIPAGWLVKIPFDLLEPEFLPNSDGRRKSIEKAKAAMERELAAHPPTKATRGLEGVVVILDPGHGGMDPGTMNHSLREHDYVFDVASRLQRALETQTAAKVFLTLGIPGKEPAPSRGDALEPNRKRAVLTTPPFLAEDSGESSIAVNLRWYLANSLFRKLVKNGADPDKIVFLSLHADARHASLRGAMVYVPGATYRKGTMGYSSSTYQRFKEVREQPRVSFSSHDRVRSEAVSRKLAGAIVKSLKRADLPTQPYQPIRERVIRGREVWLPAVLRGNVVPTKLLIEMVNLSNAADAALLGRAADRERLAKALCGALSDYFGPKAEGRGRGR
;
A
#
# COMPACT_ATOMS: atom_id res chain seq x y z
N MET A 1 -2.65 -2.51 27.12
CA MET A 1 -1.91 -3.56 27.86
C MET A 1 -0.58 -3.00 28.32
N ARG A 2 -0.14 -3.45 29.49
CA ARG A 2 1.19 -3.11 30.03
C ARG A 2 1.84 -4.42 30.46
N VAL A 3 3.12 -4.58 30.17
CA VAL A 3 3.89 -5.73 30.63
C VAL A 3 4.69 -5.32 31.85
N ARG A 4 4.63 -6.11 32.91
CA ARG A 4 5.44 -5.89 34.12
C ARG A 4 6.13 -7.18 34.55
N LEU A 5 7.37 -7.02 34.98
CA LEU A 5 8.10 -8.02 35.73
C LEU A 5 8.02 -7.64 37.21
N VAL A 6 7.24 -8.42 37.99
CA VAL A 6 7.01 -8.11 39.41
C VAL A 6 7.93 -8.98 40.26
N ALA A 7 8.56 -8.37 41.24
CA ALA A 7 9.48 -9.02 42.20
C ALA A 7 10.56 -9.88 41.56
N GLY A 8 10.95 -9.60 40.31
CA GLY A 8 12.01 -10.29 39.59
C GLY A 8 11.73 -11.74 39.15
N ARG A 9 10.58 -12.30 39.53
CA ARG A 9 10.24 -13.72 39.28
C ARG A 9 8.94 -13.92 38.51
N GLU A 10 8.01 -13.00 38.58
CA GLU A 10 6.70 -13.17 37.98
C GLU A 10 6.50 -12.20 36.83
N LEU A 11 6.31 -12.76 35.65
CA LEU A 11 5.89 -12.01 34.48
C LEU A 11 4.36 -11.81 34.56
N LEU A 12 3.93 -10.57 34.54
CA LEU A 12 2.51 -10.18 34.54
C LEU A 12 2.17 -9.39 33.28
N LEU A 13 0.97 -9.64 32.77
CA LEU A 13 0.34 -8.79 31.77
C LEU A 13 -0.77 -7.97 32.44
N GLU A 14 -0.61 -6.66 32.56
CA GLU A 14 -1.68 -5.77 32.99
C GLU A 14 -2.58 -5.45 31.80
N VAL A 15 -3.85 -5.87 31.86
CA VAL A 15 -4.84 -5.75 30.79
C VAL A 15 -5.97 -4.84 31.22
N LYS A 16 -6.22 -3.79 30.46
CA LYS A 16 -7.41 -2.97 30.64
C LYS A 16 -8.60 -3.65 29.95
N PRO A 17 -9.74 -3.86 30.66
CA PRO A 17 -10.93 -4.37 29.99
C PRO A 17 -11.41 -3.39 28.94
N TRP A 18 -12.07 -3.90 27.91
CA TRP A 18 -12.80 -3.06 26.97
C TRP A 18 -14.05 -2.47 27.63
N PRO A 19 -14.66 -1.41 27.08
CA PRO A 19 -15.94 -0.92 27.58
C PRO A 19 -16.94 -2.08 27.71
N ASP A 20 -17.58 -2.19 28.88
CA ASP A 20 -18.58 -3.23 29.22
C ASP A 20 -18.09 -4.69 29.12
N GLU A 21 -16.77 -4.93 29.09
CA GLU A 21 -16.23 -6.29 29.07
C GLU A 21 -16.31 -6.94 30.45
N ALA A 22 -17.07 -8.04 30.54
CA ALA A 22 -17.13 -8.88 31.74
C ALA A 22 -15.76 -9.56 32.00
N VAL A 23 -15.43 -9.80 33.29
CA VAL A 23 -14.19 -10.48 33.70
C VAL A 23 -14.01 -11.83 33.01
N ALA A 24 -15.08 -12.61 32.84
CA ALA A 24 -15.03 -13.88 32.13
C ALA A 24 -14.63 -13.73 30.65
N SER A 25 -15.12 -12.70 30.00
CA SER A 25 -14.75 -12.40 28.59
C SER A 25 -13.29 -11.94 28.46
N LEU A 26 -12.82 -11.12 29.40
CA LEU A 26 -11.41 -10.71 29.49
C LEU A 26 -10.51 -11.93 29.71
N ALA A 27 -10.91 -12.86 30.63
CA ALA A 27 -10.16 -14.09 30.87
C ALA A 27 -10.08 -14.97 29.61
N GLN A 28 -11.17 -15.14 28.87
CA GLN A 28 -11.16 -15.86 27.58
C GLN A 28 -10.28 -15.20 26.53
N ARG A 29 -10.22 -13.88 26.49
CA ARG A 29 -9.40 -13.11 25.55
C ARG A 29 -7.91 -13.32 25.74
N VAL A 30 -7.45 -13.48 26.97
CA VAL A 30 -6.02 -13.61 27.30
C VAL A 30 -5.59 -15.04 27.56
N ALA A 31 -6.52 -15.92 27.95
CA ALA A 31 -6.33 -17.35 28.20
C ALA A 31 -7.35 -18.16 27.38
N PRO A 32 -7.05 -18.49 26.11
CA PRO A 32 -8.06 -19.03 25.18
C PRO A 32 -8.47 -20.47 25.48
N LYS A 33 -7.72 -21.22 26.29
CA LYS A 33 -8.12 -22.57 26.69
C LYS A 33 -9.22 -22.52 27.74
N PRO A 34 -10.38 -23.21 27.58
CA PRO A 34 -11.54 -23.07 28.47
C PRO A 34 -11.25 -23.29 29.95
N ALA A 35 -10.46 -24.32 30.28
CA ALA A 35 -10.11 -24.62 31.69
C ALA A 35 -9.19 -23.54 32.28
N GLU A 36 -8.27 -22.97 31.52
CA GLU A 36 -7.40 -21.89 31.96
C GLU A 36 -8.16 -20.59 32.12
N SER A 37 -9.07 -20.26 31.18
CA SER A 37 -9.89 -19.05 31.26
C SER A 37 -10.85 -19.06 32.43
N ALA A 38 -11.44 -20.21 32.79
CA ALA A 38 -12.29 -20.32 33.95
C ALA A 38 -11.51 -20.10 35.27
N ARG A 39 -10.32 -20.67 35.38
CA ARG A 39 -9.41 -20.46 36.53
C ARG A 39 -8.95 -19.02 36.62
N LEU A 40 -8.59 -18.42 35.49
CA LEU A 40 -8.20 -17.03 35.43
C LEU A 40 -9.36 -16.09 35.80
N ALA A 41 -10.55 -16.35 35.30
CA ALA A 41 -11.75 -15.55 35.67
C ALA A 41 -12.01 -15.56 37.19
N ALA A 42 -11.85 -16.71 37.84
CA ALA A 42 -11.94 -16.81 39.29
C ALA A 42 -10.85 -15.98 39.99
N SER A 43 -9.61 -16.08 39.55
CA SER A 43 -8.47 -15.29 40.10
C SER A 43 -8.65 -13.78 39.88
N LEU A 44 -9.16 -13.36 38.74
CA LEU A 44 -9.39 -11.94 38.43
C LEU A 44 -10.61 -11.34 39.19
N ALA A 45 -11.45 -12.16 39.75
CA ALA A 45 -12.55 -11.70 40.60
C ALA A 45 -12.10 -11.34 42.02
N GLU A 46 -10.87 -11.69 42.41
CA GLU A 46 -10.32 -11.36 43.73
C GLU A 46 -9.98 -9.86 43.83
N ALA A 47 -10.09 -9.30 45.05
CA ALA A 47 -9.96 -7.86 45.31
C ALA A 47 -8.62 -7.25 44.86
N ASN A 48 -7.54 -8.04 44.87
CA ASN A 48 -6.16 -7.57 44.52
C ASN A 48 -5.79 -7.75 43.04
N ALA A 49 -6.69 -8.33 42.23
CA ALA A 49 -6.41 -8.57 40.81
C ALA A 49 -6.47 -7.31 39.95
N LYS A 50 -7.10 -6.23 40.43
CA LYS A 50 -7.28 -4.97 39.73
C LYS A 50 -6.38 -3.89 40.31
N THR A 51 -5.73 -3.13 39.44
CA THR A 51 -4.97 -1.96 39.83
C THR A 51 -5.87 -0.73 40.02
N ASP A 52 -5.40 0.30 40.72
CA ASP A 52 -6.16 1.55 40.98
C ASP A 52 -6.57 2.26 39.67
N ASP A 53 -5.77 2.14 38.61
CA ASP A 53 -6.05 2.71 37.30
C ASP A 53 -6.84 1.77 36.36
N GLY A 54 -7.40 0.70 36.93
CA GLY A 54 -8.42 -0.17 36.31
C GLY A 54 -7.87 -1.28 35.42
N PHE A 55 -6.60 -1.65 35.52
CA PHE A 55 -6.04 -2.82 34.82
C PHE A 55 -6.17 -4.08 35.68
N TYR A 56 -6.36 -5.22 35.03
CA TYR A 56 -6.27 -6.54 35.67
C TYR A 56 -4.87 -7.12 35.50
N ARG A 57 -4.34 -7.72 36.58
CA ARG A 57 -3.05 -8.41 36.59
C ARG A 57 -3.23 -9.86 36.20
N VAL A 58 -2.70 -10.25 35.04
CA VAL A 58 -2.80 -11.62 34.52
C VAL A 58 -1.41 -12.27 34.62
N PRO A 59 -1.25 -13.33 35.41
CA PRO A 59 0.00 -14.08 35.50
C PRO A 59 0.35 -14.73 34.17
N PHE A 60 1.65 -14.77 33.83
CA PHE A 60 2.17 -15.31 32.57
C PHE A 60 1.72 -16.75 32.29
N ALA A 61 1.60 -17.57 33.33
CA ALA A 61 1.16 -18.96 33.22
C ALA A 61 -0.23 -19.15 32.60
N PHE A 62 -1.12 -18.15 32.71
CA PHE A 62 -2.47 -18.20 32.13
C PHE A 62 -2.55 -17.65 30.71
N LEU A 63 -1.50 -16.98 30.24
CA LEU A 63 -1.53 -16.31 28.96
C LEU A 63 -1.56 -17.30 27.80
N GLY A 64 -2.41 -17.04 26.82
CA GLY A 64 -2.37 -17.72 25.54
C GLY A 64 -1.12 -17.35 24.72
N THR A 65 -0.87 -18.10 23.67
CA THR A 65 0.34 -18.04 22.82
C THR A 65 0.70 -16.60 22.43
N ASP A 66 -0.26 -15.84 21.91
CA ASP A 66 0.01 -14.47 21.42
C ASP A 66 0.36 -13.50 22.55
N ALA A 67 -0.31 -13.63 23.71
CA ALA A 67 -0.03 -12.78 24.87
C ALA A 67 1.30 -13.14 25.53
N ARG A 68 1.68 -14.43 25.57
CA ARG A 68 3.01 -14.88 26.02
C ARG A 68 4.12 -14.31 25.15
N ALA A 69 3.98 -14.43 23.82
CA ALA A 69 4.95 -13.84 22.89
C ALA A 69 5.09 -12.33 23.09
N LEU A 70 3.97 -11.61 23.31
CA LEU A 70 3.99 -10.18 23.60
C LEU A 70 4.80 -9.88 24.87
N VAL A 71 4.54 -10.61 25.95
CA VAL A 71 5.22 -10.39 27.23
C VAL A 71 6.73 -10.64 27.08
N LEU A 72 7.13 -11.80 26.54
CA LEU A 72 8.53 -12.16 26.41
C LEU A 72 9.30 -11.16 25.54
N ARG A 73 8.78 -10.79 24.37
CA ARG A 73 9.41 -9.80 23.49
C ARG A 73 9.47 -8.39 24.09
N SER A 74 8.51 -8.02 24.91
CA SER A 74 8.47 -6.70 25.57
C SER A 74 9.47 -6.63 26.74
N VAL A 75 9.61 -7.72 27.47
CA VAL A 75 10.53 -7.81 28.62
C VAL A 75 11.97 -8.01 28.13
N PHE A 76 12.17 -8.78 27.07
CA PHE A 76 13.49 -9.14 26.53
C PHE A 76 13.67 -8.62 25.10
N PRO A 77 13.83 -7.29 24.89
CA PRO A 77 13.89 -6.69 23.56
C PRO A 77 15.19 -7.02 22.79
N GLU A 78 16.23 -7.52 23.46
CA GLU A 78 17.49 -7.93 22.85
C GLU A 78 17.47 -9.36 22.32
N ASP A 79 16.44 -10.13 22.70
CA ASP A 79 16.25 -11.50 22.24
C ASP A 79 15.92 -11.56 20.75
N ARG A 80 16.36 -12.64 20.09
CA ARG A 80 16.12 -12.85 18.65
C ARG A 80 16.03 -14.33 18.29
N ALA A 81 15.33 -14.60 17.19
CA ALA A 81 15.40 -15.91 16.54
C ALA A 81 16.72 -16.06 15.76
N GLU A 82 17.31 -17.23 15.77
CA GLU A 82 18.45 -17.63 14.95
C GLU A 82 18.15 -18.99 14.30
N GLY A 83 17.74 -18.96 13.04
CA GLY A 83 17.12 -20.11 12.40
C GLY A 83 15.80 -20.47 13.11
N ASP A 84 15.68 -21.73 13.52
CA ASP A 84 14.52 -22.23 14.26
C ASP A 84 14.67 -22.07 15.79
N ASP A 85 15.88 -21.76 16.27
CA ASP A 85 16.20 -21.58 17.68
C ASP A 85 15.94 -20.14 18.13
N TRP A 86 15.91 -19.96 19.46
CA TRP A 86 15.79 -18.64 20.09
C TRP A 86 17.05 -18.33 20.89
N LEU A 87 17.59 -17.11 20.71
CA LEU A 87 18.70 -16.60 21.52
C LEU A 87 18.14 -15.60 22.53
N HIS A 88 18.24 -15.98 23.79
CA HIS A 88 17.88 -15.13 24.92
C HIS A 88 19.12 -14.46 25.49
N VAL A 89 19.04 -13.15 25.72
CA VAL A 89 20.12 -12.36 26.35
C VAL A 89 19.78 -12.15 27.82
N ALA A 90 20.48 -12.87 28.68
CA ALA A 90 20.28 -12.82 30.13
C ALA A 90 20.59 -11.41 30.67
N ARG A 91 19.71 -10.89 31.52
CA ARG A 91 19.88 -9.62 32.19
C ARG A 91 19.52 -9.76 33.67
N LYS A 92 20.28 -9.08 34.53
CA LYS A 92 19.89 -9.01 35.93
C LYS A 92 18.58 -8.24 36.07
N SER A 93 17.68 -8.79 36.88
CA SER A 93 16.47 -8.08 37.28
C SER A 93 16.84 -6.70 37.87
N PRO A 94 16.04 -5.65 37.63
CA PRO A 94 16.25 -4.35 38.26
C PRO A 94 16.10 -4.41 39.79
N LEU A 95 15.61 -5.52 40.35
CA LEU A 95 15.53 -5.72 41.80
C LEU A 95 16.76 -6.50 42.29
N PRO A 96 17.56 -5.97 43.20
CA PRO A 96 18.86 -6.53 43.59
C PRO A 96 18.80 -7.89 44.28
N LEU A 97 17.63 -8.46 44.53
CA LEU A 97 17.42 -9.70 45.26
C LEU A 97 17.31 -10.97 44.40
N TYR A 98 17.22 -10.85 43.06
CA TYR A 98 16.99 -12.00 42.20
C TYR A 98 17.72 -11.87 40.86
N ASP A 99 18.79 -12.67 40.74
CA ASP A 99 19.43 -12.88 39.43
C ASP A 99 18.56 -13.78 38.56
N GLU A 100 18.52 -13.51 37.28
CA GLU A 100 17.88 -14.35 36.28
C GLU A 100 18.65 -15.66 36.15
N GLY A 101 18.04 -16.74 36.60
CA GLY A 101 18.65 -18.09 36.57
C GLY A 101 18.12 -18.93 35.40
N LEU A 102 18.86 -19.93 35.00
CA LEU A 102 18.54 -20.80 33.86
C LEU A 102 17.19 -21.54 34.05
N TRP A 103 16.82 -21.87 35.30
CA TRP A 103 15.52 -22.46 35.61
C TRP A 103 14.37 -21.50 35.26
N GLN A 104 14.53 -20.23 35.55
CA GLN A 104 13.52 -19.20 35.25
C GLN A 104 13.42 -18.98 33.75
N VAL A 105 14.57 -18.93 33.05
CA VAL A 105 14.60 -18.84 31.58
C VAL A 105 13.89 -20.04 30.96
N ALA A 106 14.18 -21.27 31.44
CA ALA A 106 13.50 -22.47 30.98
C ALA A 106 11.96 -22.37 31.19
N ALA A 107 11.49 -21.95 32.36
CA ALA A 107 10.08 -21.81 32.66
C ALA A 107 9.37 -20.80 31.72
N TRP A 108 10.02 -19.68 31.40
CA TRP A 108 9.45 -18.65 30.51
C TRP A 108 9.45 -19.05 29.04
N PHE A 109 10.57 -19.61 28.56
CA PHE A 109 10.78 -19.82 27.13
C PHE A 109 10.39 -21.22 26.64
N THR A 110 10.31 -22.19 27.54
CA THR A 110 9.92 -23.57 27.18
C THR A 110 8.58 -24.00 27.80
N GLY A 111 8.05 -23.21 28.73
CA GLY A 111 6.83 -23.54 29.48
C GLY A 111 7.06 -24.49 30.67
N ASP A 112 8.28 -25.01 30.85
CA ASP A 112 8.68 -25.91 31.95
C ASP A 112 10.06 -25.57 32.45
N GLY A 113 10.17 -25.19 33.73
CA GLY A 113 11.42 -24.89 34.39
C GLY A 113 12.38 -26.10 34.48
N ALA A 114 11.85 -27.33 34.46
CA ALA A 114 12.66 -28.56 34.50
C ALA A 114 13.59 -28.72 33.27
N ASN A 115 13.24 -28.06 32.15
CA ASN A 115 14.06 -28.02 30.94
C ASN A 115 15.38 -27.27 31.13
N PHE A 116 15.63 -26.65 32.31
CA PHE A 116 16.92 -26.01 32.61
C PHE A 116 18.11 -26.93 32.47
N ALA A 117 17.95 -28.22 32.81
CA ALA A 117 19.03 -29.22 32.70
C ALA A 117 19.45 -29.43 31.24
N GLU A 118 18.49 -29.47 30.33
CA GLU A 118 18.79 -29.60 28.90
C GLU A 118 19.35 -28.28 28.33
N LEU A 119 18.87 -27.13 28.76
CA LEU A 119 19.44 -25.84 28.38
C LEU A 119 20.89 -25.70 28.87
N LEU A 120 21.18 -26.17 30.08
CA LEU A 120 22.54 -26.19 30.62
C LEU A 120 23.48 -27.03 29.75
N ARG A 121 23.01 -28.22 29.35
CA ARG A 121 23.76 -29.15 28.48
C ARG A 121 24.00 -28.57 27.07
N VAL A 122 22.95 -28.05 26.41
CA VAL A 122 23.03 -27.54 25.04
C VAL A 122 23.88 -26.28 24.93
N ASN A 123 23.94 -25.48 25.99
CA ASN A 123 24.74 -24.26 26.04
C ASN A 123 26.12 -24.45 26.70
N GLU A 124 26.48 -25.69 27.06
CA GLU A 124 27.76 -26.04 27.71
C GLU A 124 28.05 -25.16 28.94
N LEU A 125 27.03 -24.87 29.75
CA LEU A 125 27.15 -24.02 30.93
C LEU A 125 27.62 -24.82 32.11
N ALA A 126 28.56 -24.23 32.86
CA ALA A 126 29.09 -24.85 34.10
C ALA A 126 28.17 -24.70 35.31
N SER A 127 27.25 -23.74 35.28
CA SER A 127 26.31 -23.39 36.37
C SER A 127 24.96 -22.93 35.80
N PRO A 128 23.85 -23.15 36.50
CA PRO A 128 22.54 -22.57 36.14
C PRO A 128 22.44 -21.07 36.40
N GLU A 129 23.45 -20.45 37.01
CA GLU A 129 23.52 -19.01 37.20
C GLU A 129 23.98 -18.34 35.92
N LEU A 130 23.27 -17.29 35.49
CA LEU A 130 23.56 -16.57 34.27
C LEU A 130 24.19 -15.21 34.55
N ALA A 131 25.28 -14.92 33.85
CA ALA A 131 25.90 -13.61 33.87
C ALA A 131 25.10 -12.64 33.01
N ARG A 132 25.08 -11.34 33.37
CA ARG A 132 24.45 -10.32 32.56
C ARG A 132 25.06 -10.24 31.16
N GLY A 133 24.19 -10.28 30.14
CA GLY A 133 24.61 -10.28 28.74
C GLY A 133 24.97 -11.67 28.19
N GLN A 134 24.92 -12.70 29.03
CA GLN A 134 25.13 -14.07 28.58
C GLN A 134 24.03 -14.50 27.64
N ILE A 135 24.40 -15.08 26.50
CA ILE A 135 23.46 -15.59 25.53
C ILE A 135 23.12 -17.03 25.85
N VAL A 136 21.84 -17.33 25.94
CA VAL A 136 21.31 -18.69 26.12
C VAL A 136 20.56 -19.08 24.86
N ARG A 137 21.06 -20.14 24.18
CA ARG A 137 20.35 -20.74 23.04
C ARG A 137 19.27 -21.69 23.56
N ILE A 138 18.05 -21.46 23.09
CA ILE A 138 16.89 -22.31 23.39
C ILE A 138 16.53 -23.04 22.09
N PRO A 139 16.74 -24.35 22.02
CA PRO A 139 16.45 -25.15 20.83
C PRO A 139 14.99 -25.11 20.46
N ALA A 140 14.68 -25.13 19.15
CA ALA A 140 13.31 -25.16 18.63
C ALA A 140 12.48 -26.31 19.20
N SER A 141 13.10 -27.45 19.52
CA SER A 141 12.43 -28.62 20.14
C SER A 141 11.83 -28.32 21.50
N LEU A 142 12.49 -27.47 22.28
CA LEU A 142 12.10 -27.08 23.62
C LEU A 142 11.27 -25.78 23.66
N LEU A 143 11.42 -24.94 22.63
CA LEU A 143 10.85 -23.60 22.60
C LEU A 143 9.32 -23.64 22.71
N ASP A 144 8.77 -22.76 23.55
CA ASP A 144 7.31 -22.56 23.67
C ASP A 144 6.71 -22.21 22.30
N ALA A 145 5.53 -22.75 22.02
CA ALA A 145 4.83 -22.51 20.75
C ALA A 145 4.63 -21.01 20.45
N ALA A 146 4.58 -20.17 21.48
CA ALA A 146 4.48 -18.71 21.36
C ALA A 146 5.65 -18.06 20.67
N LEU A 147 6.83 -18.68 20.76
CA LEU A 147 8.09 -18.16 20.21
C LEU A 147 8.58 -18.94 18.99
N LYS A 148 8.01 -20.13 18.75
CA LYS A 148 8.35 -20.90 17.54
C LYS A 148 8.09 -20.01 16.34
N ALA A 149 9.14 -19.77 15.58
CA ALA A 149 9.07 -18.95 14.40
C ALA A 149 8.09 -19.57 13.40
N GLY A 150 6.92 -18.96 13.27
CA GLY A 150 6.24 -19.02 12.00
C GLY A 150 7.18 -18.37 10.97
N SER A 151 7.22 -18.87 9.74
CA SER A 151 7.97 -18.19 8.70
C SER A 151 7.55 -16.71 8.67
N SER A 152 8.53 -15.82 8.69
CA SER A 152 8.27 -14.38 8.61
C SER A 152 8.32 -13.91 7.16
N SER A 153 7.72 -12.76 6.86
CA SER A 153 7.95 -12.05 5.61
C SER A 153 9.43 -11.65 5.48
N ASP A 154 9.90 -11.42 4.25
CA ASP A 154 11.31 -11.11 3.97
C ASP A 154 11.82 -9.88 4.75
N ASP A 155 10.92 -8.93 5.06
CA ASP A 155 11.22 -7.73 5.86
C ASP A 155 10.99 -7.93 7.37
N GLY A 156 10.60 -9.14 7.81
CA GLY A 156 10.31 -9.47 9.20
C GLY A 156 9.07 -8.78 9.80
N THR A 157 8.27 -8.10 8.99
CA THR A 157 7.11 -7.33 9.49
C THR A 157 5.87 -8.19 9.73
N LEU A 158 5.72 -9.27 8.98
CA LEU A 158 4.62 -10.24 9.13
C LEU A 158 5.15 -11.57 9.65
N VAL A 159 4.37 -12.20 10.52
CA VAL A 159 4.62 -13.56 11.02
C VAL A 159 3.52 -14.46 10.48
N PHE A 160 3.87 -15.53 9.78
CA PHE A 160 2.88 -16.46 9.25
C PHE A 160 2.56 -17.56 10.25
N GLY A 161 1.29 -17.82 10.44
CA GLY A 161 0.80 -18.84 11.36
C GLY A 161 -0.51 -19.46 10.89
N SER A 162 -0.96 -20.46 11.64
CA SER A 162 -2.27 -21.09 11.46
C SER A 162 -2.88 -21.41 12.81
N ASP A 163 -4.20 -21.25 12.95
CA ASP A 163 -4.97 -21.66 14.11
C ASP A 163 -6.28 -22.32 13.67
N ALA A 164 -7.18 -22.60 14.60
CA ALA A 164 -8.47 -23.26 14.30
C ALA A 164 -9.34 -22.50 13.28
N LYS A 165 -9.11 -21.19 13.08
CA LYS A 165 -9.80 -20.34 12.08
C LYS A 165 -9.03 -20.29 10.74
N GLY A 166 -7.95 -21.06 10.57
CA GLY A 166 -7.16 -21.16 9.34
C GLY A 166 -5.87 -20.34 9.33
N PRO A 167 -5.14 -20.31 8.18
CA PRO A 167 -3.86 -19.63 8.04
C PRO A 167 -4.02 -18.11 8.10
N PHE A 168 -3.03 -17.43 8.66
CA PHE A 168 -3.00 -15.97 8.78
C PHE A 168 -1.59 -15.40 8.69
N ALA A 169 -1.51 -14.13 8.31
CA ALA A 169 -0.33 -13.29 8.54
C ALA A 169 -0.60 -12.40 9.76
N GLY A 170 0.27 -12.48 10.73
CA GLY A 170 0.21 -11.68 11.96
C GLY A 170 1.02 -10.41 11.84
N TYR A 171 0.41 -9.27 12.11
CA TYR A 171 1.08 -7.98 12.24
C TYR A 171 0.95 -7.46 13.67
N ARG A 172 2.06 -7.03 14.28
CA ARG A 172 2.04 -6.40 15.60
C ARG A 172 1.93 -4.90 15.47
N LEU A 173 0.78 -4.35 15.89
CA LEU A 173 0.57 -2.90 15.86
C LEU A 173 1.61 -2.17 16.71
N LYS A 174 2.22 -1.15 16.13
CA LYS A 174 3.13 -0.25 16.84
C LYS A 174 2.35 0.86 17.55
N PRO A 175 2.96 1.53 18.55
CA PRO A 175 2.34 2.70 19.17
C PRO A 175 1.95 3.77 18.13
N GLY A 176 0.71 4.25 18.20
CA GLY A 176 0.19 5.28 17.29
C GLY A 176 -0.31 4.76 15.93
N GLU A 177 -0.18 3.46 15.64
CA GLU A 177 -0.74 2.87 14.42
C GLU A 177 -2.22 2.52 14.59
N ALA A 178 -3.00 2.75 13.54
CA ALA A 178 -4.41 2.36 13.47
C ALA A 178 -4.58 1.15 12.52
N LEU A 179 -5.58 0.31 12.82
CA LEU A 179 -5.90 -0.89 12.02
C LEU A 179 -6.12 -0.55 10.53
N TYR A 180 -6.83 0.54 10.25
CA TYR A 180 -7.13 0.97 8.88
C TYR A 180 -5.84 1.22 8.07
N SER A 181 -4.96 2.08 8.58
CA SER A 181 -3.76 2.52 7.85
C SER A 181 -2.62 1.50 7.91
N ALA A 182 -2.33 0.96 9.08
CA ALA A 182 -1.17 0.08 9.27
C ALA A 182 -1.42 -1.35 8.77
N VAL A 183 -2.67 -1.78 8.68
CA VAL A 183 -3.00 -3.17 8.29
C VAL A 183 -3.82 -3.21 7.01
N VAL A 184 -5.06 -2.68 6.99
CA VAL A 184 -5.95 -2.86 5.85
C VAL A 184 -5.35 -2.22 4.59
N LEU A 185 -5.05 -0.92 4.64
CA LEU A 185 -4.52 -0.19 3.49
C LEU A 185 -3.14 -0.69 3.05
N ARG A 186 -2.35 -1.21 3.98
CA ARG A 186 -0.99 -1.68 3.70
C ARG A 186 -0.98 -3.04 3.03
N TYR A 187 -1.77 -3.99 3.52
CA TYR A 187 -1.62 -5.41 3.17
C TYR A 187 -2.72 -5.98 2.27
N THR A 188 -3.86 -5.28 2.13
CA THR A 188 -5.00 -5.83 1.36
C THR A 188 -5.23 -5.17 0.00
N GLY A 189 -4.48 -4.13 -0.34
CA GLY A 189 -4.66 -3.40 -1.59
C GLY A 189 -5.99 -2.62 -1.71
N ARG A 190 -6.85 -2.68 -0.70
CA ARG A 190 -8.16 -1.99 -0.69
C ARG A 190 -7.98 -0.53 -0.31
N THR A 191 -8.72 0.36 -0.98
CA THR A 191 -8.61 1.81 -0.80
C THR A 191 -9.95 2.52 -0.73
N SER A 192 -11.05 1.88 -1.19
CA SER A 192 -12.39 2.47 -1.08
C SER A 192 -12.84 2.49 0.39
N PRO A 193 -13.58 3.52 0.84
CA PRO A 193 -14.03 3.62 2.23
C PRO A 193 -14.77 2.37 2.69
N ASP A 194 -15.77 1.93 1.93
CA ASP A 194 -16.62 0.78 2.27
C ASP A 194 -15.80 -0.52 2.43
N ASP A 195 -14.85 -0.78 1.52
CA ASP A 195 -13.99 -1.97 1.60
C ASP A 195 -13.05 -1.91 2.80
N VAL A 196 -12.45 -0.75 3.06
CA VAL A 196 -11.51 -0.57 4.19
C VAL A 196 -12.23 -0.80 5.50
N GLU A 197 -13.43 -0.24 5.68
CA GLU A 197 -14.22 -0.44 6.88
C GLU A 197 -14.69 -1.89 7.04
N ALA A 198 -15.18 -2.53 5.97
CA ALA A 198 -15.62 -3.92 6.00
C ALA A 198 -14.47 -4.87 6.34
N LEU A 199 -13.30 -4.67 5.74
CA LEU A 199 -12.12 -5.49 6.02
C LEU A 199 -11.56 -5.24 7.43
N ALA A 200 -11.59 -4.01 7.91
CA ALA A 200 -11.19 -3.71 9.27
C ALA A 200 -12.05 -4.47 10.29
N ARG A 201 -13.37 -4.52 10.10
CA ARG A 201 -14.27 -5.34 10.94
C ARG A 201 -13.93 -6.82 10.85
N THR A 202 -13.70 -7.34 9.65
CA THR A 202 -13.34 -8.75 9.42
C THR A 202 -12.03 -9.12 10.11
N ILE A 203 -10.98 -8.29 9.95
CA ILE A 203 -9.66 -8.50 10.54
C ILE A 203 -9.72 -8.34 12.06
N ALA A 204 -10.50 -7.37 12.58
CA ALA A 204 -10.71 -7.19 14.00
C ALA A 204 -11.36 -8.44 14.64
N ALA A 205 -12.45 -8.94 14.04
CA ALA A 205 -13.12 -10.16 14.50
C ALA A 205 -12.19 -11.39 14.42
N ARG A 206 -11.36 -11.50 13.37
CA ARG A 206 -10.35 -12.57 13.22
C ARG A 206 -9.28 -12.51 14.32
N SER A 207 -8.99 -11.32 14.81
CA SER A 207 -7.95 -11.02 15.82
C SER A 207 -8.50 -10.92 17.24
N ASP A 208 -9.77 -11.27 17.45
CA ASP A 208 -10.47 -11.17 18.74
C ASP A 208 -10.48 -9.73 19.31
N VAL A 209 -10.54 -8.73 18.42
CA VAL A 209 -10.63 -7.31 18.73
C VAL A 209 -12.08 -6.86 18.61
N ARG A 210 -12.66 -6.30 19.67
CA ARG A 210 -14.03 -5.75 19.70
C ARG A 210 -14.08 -4.26 19.35
N ASP A 211 -13.06 -3.52 19.79
CA ASP A 211 -12.95 -2.08 19.57
C ASP A 211 -11.71 -1.78 18.72
N VAL A 212 -11.94 -1.38 17.47
CA VAL A 212 -10.88 -1.04 16.51
C VAL A 212 -10.15 0.26 16.87
N THR A 213 -10.72 1.08 17.74
CA THR A 213 -10.13 2.37 18.18
C THR A 213 -9.21 2.19 19.40
N GLY A 214 -9.35 1.10 20.13
CA GLY A 214 -8.63 0.82 21.38
C GLY A 214 -7.64 -0.35 21.31
N ILE A 215 -7.15 -0.74 20.14
CA ILE A 215 -6.24 -1.90 20.01
C ILE A 215 -4.88 -1.56 20.68
N PRO A 216 -4.42 -2.37 21.65
CA PRO A 216 -3.15 -2.12 22.30
C PRO A 216 -1.96 -2.26 21.35
N ALA A 217 -0.94 -1.41 21.51
CA ALA A 217 0.34 -1.59 20.84
C ALA A 217 0.94 -2.97 21.18
N GLY A 218 1.51 -3.64 20.19
CA GLY A 218 2.05 -4.99 20.30
C GLY A 218 1.00 -6.11 20.15
N TRP A 219 -0.29 -5.79 20.07
CA TRP A 219 -1.31 -6.79 19.78
C TRP A 219 -1.10 -7.43 18.41
N LEU A 220 -1.22 -8.75 18.32
CA LEU A 220 -1.10 -9.49 17.08
C LEU A 220 -2.42 -9.42 16.29
N VAL A 221 -2.42 -8.60 15.26
CA VAL A 221 -3.52 -8.53 14.30
C VAL A 221 -3.35 -9.65 13.27
N LYS A 222 -4.34 -10.53 13.17
CA LYS A 222 -4.33 -11.70 12.27
C LYS A 222 -5.07 -11.39 10.97
N ILE A 223 -4.36 -11.37 9.87
CA ILE A 223 -4.88 -11.10 8.54
C ILE A 223 -5.05 -12.44 7.82
N PRO A 224 -6.28 -12.86 7.44
CA PRO A 224 -6.47 -14.06 6.63
C PRO A 224 -5.71 -14.00 5.31
N PHE A 225 -5.14 -15.12 4.85
CA PHE A 225 -4.34 -15.18 3.63
C PHE A 225 -5.11 -14.82 2.36
N ASP A 226 -6.42 -15.00 2.33
CA ASP A 226 -7.30 -14.63 1.22
C ASP A 226 -7.52 -13.12 1.10
N LEU A 227 -7.27 -12.37 2.16
CA LEU A 227 -7.34 -10.90 2.17
C LEU A 227 -6.02 -10.22 1.82
N LEU A 228 -4.89 -10.94 1.87
CA LEU A 228 -3.58 -10.38 1.57
C LEU A 228 -3.37 -10.16 0.06
N GLU A 229 -2.73 -9.05 -0.27
CA GLU A 229 -2.10 -8.92 -1.58
C GLU A 229 -1.04 -10.01 -1.74
N PRO A 230 -0.94 -10.62 -2.95
CA PRO A 230 -0.06 -11.78 -3.16
C PRO A 230 1.41 -11.55 -2.81
N GLU A 231 1.89 -10.33 -2.88
CA GLU A 231 3.27 -9.97 -2.53
C GLU A 231 3.59 -10.13 -1.02
N PHE A 232 2.55 -10.14 -0.17
CA PHE A 232 2.69 -10.30 1.28
C PHE A 232 2.44 -11.74 1.75
N LEU A 233 2.16 -12.67 0.85
CA LEU A 233 1.99 -14.07 1.15
C LEU A 233 3.35 -14.76 1.40
N PRO A 234 3.37 -15.93 2.07
CA PRO A 234 4.60 -16.71 2.21
C PRO A 234 5.23 -17.05 0.85
N ASN A 235 6.56 -17.18 0.79
CA ASN A 235 7.31 -17.54 -0.42
C ASN A 235 6.87 -18.88 -1.03
N SER A 236 6.29 -19.77 -0.22
CA SER A 236 5.72 -21.05 -0.67
C SER A 236 4.39 -20.91 -1.41
N ASP A 237 3.65 -19.79 -1.24
CA ASP A 237 2.33 -19.60 -1.85
C ASP A 237 2.42 -19.42 -3.37
N GLY A 238 1.60 -20.15 -4.11
CA GLY A 238 1.59 -20.11 -5.59
C GLY A 238 1.22 -18.74 -6.16
N ARG A 239 0.40 -17.95 -5.46
CA ARG A 239 0.01 -16.58 -5.87
C ARG A 239 1.22 -15.65 -5.81
N ARG A 240 2.05 -15.74 -4.76
CA ARG A 240 3.30 -14.97 -4.65
C ARG A 240 4.28 -15.34 -5.75
N LYS A 241 4.52 -16.64 -5.97
CA LYS A 241 5.39 -17.13 -7.06
C LYS A 241 4.95 -16.61 -8.43
N SER A 242 3.64 -16.53 -8.67
CA SER A 242 3.10 -15.99 -9.93
C SER A 242 3.43 -14.52 -10.13
N ILE A 243 3.34 -13.70 -9.08
CA ILE A 243 3.70 -12.26 -9.12
C ILE A 243 5.22 -12.09 -9.31
N GLU A 244 6.04 -12.86 -8.62
CA GLU A 244 7.49 -12.81 -8.78
C GLU A 244 7.91 -13.20 -10.21
N LYS A 245 7.28 -14.22 -10.79
CA LYS A 245 7.48 -14.59 -12.20
C LYS A 245 7.09 -13.45 -13.15
N ALA A 246 5.97 -12.77 -12.89
CA ALA A 246 5.54 -11.63 -13.69
C ALA A 246 6.50 -10.44 -13.57
N LYS A 247 6.99 -10.13 -12.36
CA LYS A 247 8.03 -9.10 -12.14
C LYS A 247 9.31 -9.42 -12.89
N ALA A 248 9.81 -10.66 -12.81
CA ALA A 248 11.00 -11.10 -13.54
C ALA A 248 10.80 -11.05 -15.07
N ALA A 249 9.60 -11.29 -15.58
CA ALA A 249 9.30 -11.14 -17.01
C ALA A 249 9.35 -9.67 -17.44
N MET A 250 8.81 -8.74 -16.65
CA MET A 250 8.91 -7.30 -16.91
C MET A 250 10.34 -6.79 -16.88
N GLU A 251 11.16 -7.25 -15.94
CA GLU A 251 12.58 -6.88 -15.85
C GLU A 251 13.37 -7.35 -17.07
N ARG A 252 13.13 -8.59 -17.52
CA ARG A 252 13.73 -9.12 -18.76
C ARG A 252 13.33 -8.32 -19.99
N GLU A 253 12.04 -7.96 -20.08
CA GLU A 253 11.53 -7.15 -21.17
C GLU A 253 12.19 -5.76 -21.20
N LEU A 254 12.33 -5.10 -20.05
CA LEU A 254 13.02 -3.80 -19.94
C LEU A 254 14.51 -3.88 -20.24
N ALA A 255 15.16 -5.00 -19.94
CA ALA A 255 16.57 -5.21 -20.27
C ALA A 255 16.77 -5.43 -21.77
N ALA A 256 15.88 -6.20 -22.42
CA ALA A 256 15.93 -6.47 -23.85
C ALA A 256 15.54 -5.24 -24.70
N HIS A 257 14.55 -4.49 -24.24
CA HIS A 257 13.98 -3.35 -24.95
C HIS A 257 13.91 -2.12 -24.04
N PRO A 258 15.03 -1.48 -23.70
CA PRO A 258 15.04 -0.31 -22.83
C PRO A 258 14.29 0.86 -23.50
N PRO A 259 13.57 1.70 -22.73
CA PRO A 259 12.90 2.88 -23.27
C PRO A 259 13.88 3.81 -23.96
N THR A 260 13.50 4.32 -25.13
CA THR A 260 14.31 5.28 -25.89
C THR A 260 14.49 6.58 -25.10
N LYS A 261 15.72 7.11 -25.09
CA LYS A 261 16.05 8.35 -24.42
C LYS A 261 16.01 9.53 -25.40
N ALA A 262 15.63 10.70 -24.91
CA ALA A 262 15.77 11.94 -25.64
C ALA A 262 17.23 12.39 -25.61
N THR A 263 17.68 13.00 -26.70
CA THR A 263 19.05 13.51 -26.83
C THR A 263 19.26 14.79 -26.03
N ARG A 264 18.29 15.70 -26.02
CA ARG A 264 18.36 16.99 -25.35
C ARG A 264 16.93 17.46 -25.00
N GLY A 265 16.69 17.91 -23.76
CA GLY A 265 15.52 18.70 -23.39
C GLY A 265 14.16 18.11 -23.80
N LEU A 266 13.96 16.81 -23.78
CA LEU A 266 12.78 16.08 -24.25
C LEU A 266 12.51 16.18 -25.76
N GLU A 267 13.55 16.37 -26.59
CA GLU A 267 13.41 16.38 -28.03
C GLU A 267 12.83 15.08 -28.60
N GLY A 268 11.80 15.21 -29.42
CA GLY A 268 11.07 14.09 -30.02
C GLY A 268 10.07 13.41 -29.05
N VAL A 269 9.99 13.85 -27.79
CA VAL A 269 8.98 13.35 -26.85
C VAL A 269 7.63 13.99 -27.13
N VAL A 270 6.59 13.16 -27.14
CA VAL A 270 5.21 13.60 -27.27
C VAL A 270 4.40 13.15 -26.06
N VAL A 271 3.68 14.07 -25.44
CA VAL A 271 2.80 13.81 -24.30
C VAL A 271 1.35 13.95 -24.75
N ILE A 272 0.61 12.86 -24.73
CA ILE A 272 -0.85 12.89 -24.86
C ILE A 272 -1.40 13.02 -23.45
N LEU A 273 -1.85 14.22 -23.09
CA LEU A 273 -2.28 14.60 -21.75
C LEU A 273 -3.80 14.54 -21.66
N ASP A 274 -4.31 13.79 -20.71
CA ASP A 274 -5.71 13.48 -20.54
C ASP A 274 -6.21 13.98 -19.17
N PRO A 275 -6.74 15.21 -19.08
CA PRO A 275 -7.40 15.67 -17.86
C PRO A 275 -8.68 14.87 -17.63
N GLY A 276 -8.84 14.24 -16.45
CA GLY A 276 -10.02 13.43 -16.14
C GLY A 276 -11.34 14.20 -16.18
N HIS A 277 -12.44 13.47 -16.39
CA HIS A 277 -13.82 14.00 -16.36
C HIS A 277 -14.12 15.09 -17.42
N GLY A 278 -15.15 15.90 -17.23
CA GLY A 278 -15.49 17.01 -18.15
C GLY A 278 -16.94 17.00 -18.62
N GLY A 279 -17.39 18.08 -19.25
CA GLY A 279 -18.81 18.29 -19.55
C GLY A 279 -19.63 18.36 -18.26
N MET A 280 -20.68 17.54 -18.17
CA MET A 280 -21.52 17.42 -16.97
C MET A 280 -20.95 16.46 -15.91
N ASP A 281 -19.87 15.73 -16.20
CA ASP A 281 -19.17 14.88 -15.24
C ASP A 281 -18.17 15.70 -14.42
N PRO A 282 -18.47 16.03 -13.15
CA PRO A 282 -17.56 16.81 -12.30
C PRO A 282 -16.41 15.98 -11.73
N GLY A 283 -16.45 14.64 -11.89
CA GLY A 283 -15.61 13.74 -11.14
C GLY A 283 -15.94 13.72 -9.65
N THR A 284 -14.97 13.45 -8.83
CA THR A 284 -15.10 13.54 -7.37
C THR A 284 -15.36 14.98 -6.92
N MET A 285 -16.27 15.11 -5.98
CA MET A 285 -16.60 16.41 -5.37
C MET A 285 -16.27 16.41 -3.88
N ASN A 286 -15.59 17.45 -3.43
CA ASN A 286 -15.39 17.74 -2.01
C ASN A 286 -15.66 19.21 -1.75
N HIS A 287 -16.79 19.52 -1.11
CA HIS A 287 -17.29 20.88 -0.93
C HIS A 287 -17.33 21.64 -2.28
N SER A 288 -16.54 22.69 -2.43
CA SER A 288 -16.44 23.50 -3.64
C SER A 288 -15.44 22.95 -4.67
N LEU A 289 -14.62 21.98 -4.31
CA LEU A 289 -13.67 21.35 -5.23
C LEU A 289 -14.39 20.36 -6.14
N ARG A 290 -14.32 20.59 -7.43
CA ARG A 290 -14.73 19.64 -8.47
C ARG A 290 -13.49 19.10 -9.14
N GLU A 291 -13.27 17.81 -9.09
CA GLU A 291 -12.08 17.15 -9.62
C GLU A 291 -11.70 17.67 -11.01
N HIS A 292 -12.66 17.66 -11.92
CA HIS A 292 -12.42 17.99 -13.31
C HIS A 292 -11.88 19.42 -13.53
N ASP A 293 -12.31 20.43 -12.76
CA ASP A 293 -11.80 21.79 -12.92
C ASP A 293 -10.36 21.93 -12.46
N TYR A 294 -10.04 21.35 -11.31
CA TYR A 294 -8.72 21.43 -10.70
C TYR A 294 -7.69 20.56 -11.43
N VAL A 295 -8.10 19.38 -11.88
CA VAL A 295 -7.26 18.48 -12.70
C VAL A 295 -6.94 19.13 -14.05
N PHE A 296 -7.92 19.79 -14.69
CA PHE A 296 -7.70 20.52 -15.93
C PHE A 296 -6.72 21.69 -15.74
N ASP A 297 -6.78 22.40 -14.60
CA ASP A 297 -5.83 23.47 -14.30
C ASP A 297 -4.40 22.93 -14.13
N VAL A 298 -4.22 21.78 -13.45
CA VAL A 298 -2.89 21.12 -13.37
C VAL A 298 -2.41 20.68 -14.75
N ALA A 299 -3.28 20.11 -15.57
CA ALA A 299 -2.93 19.72 -16.94
C ALA A 299 -2.48 20.93 -17.79
N SER A 300 -3.21 22.06 -17.70
CA SER A 300 -2.84 23.31 -18.40
C SER A 300 -1.48 23.85 -17.94
N ARG A 301 -1.17 23.75 -16.64
CA ARG A 301 0.16 24.10 -16.09
C ARG A 301 1.24 23.17 -16.60
N LEU A 302 0.97 21.86 -16.60
CA LEU A 302 1.91 20.85 -17.10
C LEU A 302 2.19 21.05 -18.59
N GLN A 303 1.16 21.28 -19.42
CA GLN A 303 1.33 21.60 -20.83
C GLN A 303 2.24 22.80 -20.98
N ARG A 304 1.91 23.92 -20.34
CA ARG A 304 2.72 25.14 -20.39
C ARG A 304 4.17 24.87 -19.97
N ALA A 305 4.40 24.13 -18.87
CA ALA A 305 5.75 23.82 -18.40
C ALA A 305 6.53 23.00 -19.42
N LEU A 306 5.92 21.99 -20.04
CA LEU A 306 6.55 21.15 -21.06
C LEU A 306 6.91 21.96 -22.31
N GLU A 307 5.99 22.76 -22.83
CA GLU A 307 6.16 23.53 -24.05
C GLU A 307 7.14 24.71 -23.90
N THR A 308 7.20 25.32 -22.69
CA THR A 308 8.10 26.48 -22.45
C THR A 308 9.48 26.11 -21.92
N GLN A 309 9.61 24.97 -21.22
CA GLN A 309 10.88 24.58 -20.56
C GLN A 309 11.56 23.40 -21.26
N THR A 310 10.89 22.74 -22.21
CA THR A 310 11.41 21.58 -22.93
C THR A 310 11.06 21.65 -24.41
N ALA A 311 11.56 20.68 -25.20
CA ALA A 311 11.22 20.51 -26.61
C ALA A 311 10.08 19.48 -26.83
N ALA A 312 9.37 19.06 -25.78
CA ALA A 312 8.27 18.12 -25.88
C ALA A 312 7.05 18.75 -26.56
N LYS A 313 6.31 17.93 -27.33
CA LYS A 313 5.00 18.31 -27.88
C LYS A 313 3.90 17.77 -26.99
N VAL A 314 2.84 18.56 -26.78
CA VAL A 314 1.70 18.16 -25.95
C VAL A 314 0.41 18.17 -26.76
N PHE A 315 -0.41 17.14 -26.61
CA PHE A 315 -1.76 17.05 -27.14
C PHE A 315 -2.74 16.75 -26.02
N LEU A 316 -3.77 17.58 -25.90
CA LEU A 316 -4.85 17.33 -24.92
C LEU A 316 -5.93 16.43 -25.53
N THR A 317 -6.50 15.55 -24.70
CA THR A 317 -7.70 14.78 -25.09
C THR A 317 -8.98 15.52 -24.77
N LEU A 318 -8.94 16.49 -23.83
CA LEU A 318 -10.07 17.26 -23.35
C LEU A 318 -9.77 18.76 -23.44
N GLY A 319 -10.76 19.55 -23.85
CA GLY A 319 -10.65 21.00 -23.92
C GLY A 319 -11.91 21.66 -24.43
N ILE A 320 -11.88 22.97 -24.55
CA ILE A 320 -12.91 23.71 -25.28
C ILE A 320 -12.45 23.81 -26.75
N PRO A 321 -13.23 23.25 -27.71
CA PRO A 321 -12.82 23.29 -29.12
C PRO A 321 -12.44 24.70 -29.57
N GLY A 322 -11.29 24.84 -30.23
CA GLY A 322 -10.78 26.10 -30.73
C GLY A 322 -10.26 27.09 -29.69
N LYS A 323 -10.10 26.66 -28.42
CA LYS A 323 -9.50 27.49 -27.37
C LYS A 323 -8.25 26.83 -26.80
N GLU A 324 -7.19 27.61 -26.68
CA GLU A 324 -5.99 27.19 -25.95
C GLU A 324 -6.27 27.16 -24.45
N PRO A 325 -5.79 26.14 -23.73
CA PRO A 325 -5.92 26.05 -22.29
C PRO A 325 -5.03 27.08 -21.59
N ALA A 326 -5.56 27.70 -20.54
CA ALA A 326 -4.82 28.66 -19.74
C ALA A 326 -4.96 28.31 -18.25
N PRO A 327 -3.82 28.22 -17.51
CA PRO A 327 -3.89 28.02 -16.05
C PRO A 327 -4.54 29.18 -15.34
N SER A 328 -5.35 28.88 -14.32
CA SER A 328 -5.95 29.90 -13.45
C SER A 328 -4.90 30.55 -12.55
N ARG A 329 -5.07 31.84 -12.26
CA ARG A 329 -4.23 32.54 -11.27
C ARG A 329 -4.77 32.36 -9.84
N GLY A 330 -6.06 32.08 -9.69
CA GLY A 330 -6.73 31.97 -8.40
C GLY A 330 -6.70 30.56 -7.81
N ASP A 331 -6.93 30.49 -6.52
CA ASP A 331 -7.10 29.21 -5.79
C ASP A 331 -8.46 28.58 -6.12
N ALA A 332 -9.54 29.32 -5.99
CA ALA A 332 -10.87 28.88 -6.36
C ALA A 332 -11.05 28.87 -7.89
N LEU A 333 -11.68 27.82 -8.38
CA LEU A 333 -11.97 27.64 -9.81
C LEU A 333 -13.48 27.62 -10.06
N GLU A 334 -13.90 28.41 -11.05
CA GLU A 334 -15.28 28.40 -11.51
C GLU A 334 -15.60 27.12 -12.30
N PRO A 335 -16.83 26.58 -12.16
CA PRO A 335 -17.28 25.42 -12.91
C PRO A 335 -17.20 25.62 -14.41
N ASN A 336 -16.57 24.71 -15.12
CA ASN A 336 -16.54 24.78 -16.58
C ASN A 336 -17.07 23.48 -17.21
N ARG A 337 -18.33 23.51 -17.63
CA ARG A 337 -19.03 22.38 -18.26
C ARG A 337 -18.87 22.33 -19.79
N LYS A 338 -18.05 23.21 -20.39
CA LYS A 338 -17.89 23.33 -21.86
C LYS A 338 -16.73 22.51 -22.40
N ARG A 339 -15.99 21.79 -21.54
CA ARG A 339 -14.85 20.97 -21.95
C ARG A 339 -15.36 19.66 -22.54
N ALA A 340 -15.07 19.45 -23.81
CA ALA A 340 -15.42 18.27 -24.59
C ALA A 340 -14.21 17.36 -24.81
N VAL A 341 -14.42 16.07 -25.04
CA VAL A 341 -13.40 15.19 -25.60
C VAL A 341 -13.16 15.65 -27.05
N LEU A 342 -11.92 15.93 -27.41
CA LEU A 342 -11.52 16.54 -28.68
C LEU A 342 -11.50 15.54 -29.85
N THR A 343 -12.48 14.65 -29.91
CA THR A 343 -12.73 13.75 -31.03
C THR A 343 -13.28 14.49 -32.25
N THR A 344 -13.51 13.79 -33.33
CA THR A 344 -14.07 14.32 -34.56
C THR A 344 -15.42 13.64 -34.87
N PRO A 345 -16.56 14.34 -34.66
CA PRO A 345 -16.71 15.65 -34.00
C PRO A 345 -16.37 15.64 -32.52
N PRO A 346 -16.18 16.80 -31.86
CA PRO A 346 -15.98 16.87 -30.42
C PRO A 346 -17.19 16.30 -29.66
N PHE A 347 -16.92 15.62 -28.53
CA PHE A 347 -17.95 15.02 -27.68
C PHE A 347 -18.05 15.75 -26.33
N LEU A 348 -19.13 16.43 -26.12
CA LEU A 348 -19.49 17.02 -24.83
C LEU A 348 -20.48 16.08 -24.12
N ALA A 349 -20.14 15.58 -22.94
CA ALA A 349 -21.08 14.82 -22.12
C ALA A 349 -22.12 15.77 -21.52
N GLU A 350 -23.37 15.56 -21.87
CA GLU A 350 -24.50 16.43 -21.48
C GLU A 350 -25.20 15.92 -20.21
N ASP A 351 -24.96 14.67 -19.84
CA ASP A 351 -25.44 14.06 -18.61
C ASP A 351 -24.41 13.09 -18.01
N SER A 352 -24.65 12.63 -16.77
CA SER A 352 -23.74 11.70 -16.06
C SER A 352 -23.72 10.29 -16.68
N GLY A 353 -24.75 9.86 -17.40
CA GLY A 353 -24.82 8.57 -18.09
C GLY A 353 -23.85 8.50 -19.26
N GLU A 354 -23.46 9.63 -19.82
CA GLU A 354 -22.51 9.73 -20.93
C GLU A 354 -21.03 9.68 -20.50
N SER A 355 -20.74 9.71 -19.20
CA SER A 355 -19.35 9.63 -18.68
C SER A 355 -18.60 8.41 -19.20
N SER A 356 -19.26 7.27 -19.31
CA SER A 356 -18.66 6.03 -19.84
C SER A 356 -18.30 6.14 -21.33
N ILE A 357 -19.09 6.88 -22.11
CA ILE A 357 -18.82 7.17 -23.52
C ILE A 357 -17.61 8.09 -23.61
N ALA A 358 -17.62 9.19 -22.85
CA ALA A 358 -16.51 10.14 -22.79
C ALA A 358 -15.18 9.47 -22.48
N VAL A 359 -15.12 8.63 -21.44
CA VAL A 359 -13.91 7.89 -21.06
C VAL A 359 -13.41 6.98 -22.20
N ASN A 360 -14.32 6.29 -22.89
CA ASN A 360 -13.93 5.44 -24.01
C ASN A 360 -13.43 6.26 -25.21
N LEU A 361 -14.06 7.37 -25.53
CA LEU A 361 -13.61 8.25 -26.61
C LEU A 361 -12.22 8.84 -26.37
N ARG A 362 -11.79 9.05 -25.12
CA ARG A 362 -10.43 9.52 -24.78
C ARG A 362 -9.36 8.57 -25.26
N TRP A 363 -9.49 7.27 -24.98
CA TRP A 363 -8.49 6.32 -25.46
C TRP A 363 -8.57 6.09 -26.98
N TYR A 364 -9.75 6.21 -27.63
CA TYR A 364 -9.84 6.20 -29.09
C TYR A 364 -9.09 7.38 -29.71
N LEU A 365 -9.28 8.60 -29.14
CA LEU A 365 -8.56 9.78 -29.57
C LEU A 365 -7.05 9.64 -29.38
N ALA A 366 -6.62 9.17 -28.20
CA ALA A 366 -5.21 8.91 -27.91
C ALA A 366 -4.60 7.91 -28.92
N ASN A 367 -5.33 6.84 -29.25
CA ASN A 367 -4.91 5.85 -30.24
C ASN A 367 -4.80 6.43 -31.67
N SER A 368 -5.74 7.28 -32.06
CA SER A 368 -5.70 7.96 -33.36
C SER A 368 -4.50 8.91 -33.45
N LEU A 369 -4.25 9.70 -32.40
CA LEU A 369 -3.08 10.57 -32.30
C LEU A 369 -1.78 9.76 -32.37
N PHE A 370 -1.68 8.70 -31.58
CA PHE A 370 -0.51 7.82 -31.57
C PHE A 370 -0.19 7.26 -32.98
N ARG A 371 -1.19 6.68 -33.65
CA ARG A 371 -1.00 6.14 -35.01
C ARG A 371 -0.55 7.21 -36.01
N LYS A 372 -1.15 8.41 -35.95
CA LYS A 372 -0.76 9.53 -36.82
C LYS A 372 0.67 9.97 -36.56
N LEU A 373 1.07 10.08 -35.30
CA LEU A 373 2.42 10.47 -34.90
C LEU A 373 3.45 9.44 -35.38
N VAL A 374 3.22 8.16 -35.15
CA VAL A 374 4.11 7.07 -35.60
C VAL A 374 4.21 7.03 -37.12
N LYS A 375 3.06 7.15 -37.83
CA LYS A 375 3.07 7.23 -39.31
C LYS A 375 3.90 8.40 -39.83
N ASN A 376 3.97 9.49 -39.08
CA ASN A 376 4.77 10.68 -39.42
C ASN A 376 6.22 10.62 -38.88
N GLY A 377 6.69 9.44 -38.47
CA GLY A 377 8.08 9.21 -38.08
C GLY A 377 8.40 9.43 -36.60
N ALA A 378 7.39 9.65 -35.72
CA ALA A 378 7.65 9.72 -34.29
C ALA A 378 8.02 8.36 -33.73
N ASP A 379 9.00 8.31 -32.82
CA ASP A 379 9.40 7.10 -32.11
C ASP A 379 8.28 6.69 -31.14
N PRO A 380 7.68 5.48 -31.26
CA PRO A 380 6.63 5.00 -30.38
C PRO A 380 7.02 5.03 -28.88
N ASP A 381 8.28 4.79 -28.57
CA ASP A 381 8.79 4.75 -27.19
C ASP A 381 8.96 6.16 -26.57
N LYS A 382 8.92 7.21 -27.40
CA LYS A 382 8.92 8.62 -26.96
C LYS A 382 7.53 9.23 -26.88
N ILE A 383 6.47 8.44 -27.12
CA ILE A 383 5.08 8.89 -26.96
C ILE A 383 4.54 8.33 -25.64
N VAL A 384 4.02 9.22 -24.80
CA VAL A 384 3.41 8.84 -23.52
C VAL A 384 1.96 9.34 -23.43
N PHE A 385 1.14 8.58 -22.74
CA PHE A 385 -0.21 8.97 -22.35
C PHE A 385 -0.29 9.16 -20.84
N LEU A 386 -0.69 10.33 -20.39
CA LEU A 386 -0.85 10.68 -18.97
C LEU A 386 -2.29 11.13 -18.71
N SER A 387 -3.05 10.32 -17.97
CA SER A 387 -4.37 10.71 -17.47
C SER A 387 -4.22 11.26 -16.05
N LEU A 388 -4.71 12.47 -15.81
CA LEU A 388 -4.64 13.15 -14.52
C LEU A 388 -6.00 13.10 -13.85
N HIS A 389 -6.02 12.74 -12.57
CA HIS A 389 -7.20 12.56 -11.73
C HIS A 389 -6.94 13.00 -10.29
N ALA A 390 -8.01 13.09 -9.50
CA ALA A 390 -7.98 13.33 -8.05
C ALA A 390 -9.18 12.62 -7.41
N ASP A 391 -8.98 11.38 -7.01
CA ASP A 391 -10.03 10.45 -6.60
C ASP A 391 -10.48 10.65 -5.14
N ALA A 392 -11.59 9.99 -4.77
CA ALA A 392 -12.03 9.80 -3.39
C ALA A 392 -11.71 8.40 -2.91
N ARG A 393 -10.85 8.31 -1.92
CA ARG A 393 -10.44 7.07 -1.24
C ARG A 393 -10.73 7.18 0.26
N HIS A 394 -10.43 6.15 1.02
CA HIS A 394 -10.55 6.25 2.47
C HIS A 394 -9.75 7.44 3.00
N ALA A 395 -10.35 8.25 3.90
CA ALA A 395 -9.80 9.55 4.33
C ALA A 395 -8.42 9.47 5.03
N SER A 396 -8.07 8.31 5.60
CA SER A 396 -6.74 8.09 6.18
C SER A 396 -5.64 7.88 5.15
N LEU A 397 -5.97 7.66 3.85
CA LEU A 397 -5.01 7.68 2.76
C LEU A 397 -4.68 9.10 2.37
N ARG A 398 -3.38 9.37 2.17
CA ARG A 398 -2.89 10.65 1.72
C ARG A 398 -1.89 10.49 0.57
N GLY A 399 -1.94 11.42 -0.35
CA GLY A 399 -0.93 11.58 -1.40
C GLY A 399 -1.22 10.83 -2.70
N ALA A 400 -0.37 11.13 -3.67
CA ALA A 400 -0.52 10.65 -5.03
C ALA A 400 -0.37 9.13 -5.17
N MET A 401 -1.11 8.60 -6.15
CA MET A 401 -1.12 7.20 -6.53
C MET A 401 -1.14 7.09 -8.06
N VAL A 402 -0.44 6.11 -8.62
CA VAL A 402 -0.31 5.95 -10.06
C VAL A 402 -0.79 4.57 -10.48
N TYR A 403 -1.74 4.52 -11.41
CA TYR A 403 -2.17 3.28 -12.04
C TYR A 403 -1.41 3.04 -13.34
N VAL A 404 -0.88 1.81 -13.48
CA VAL A 404 -0.27 1.29 -14.70
C VAL A 404 -1.17 0.22 -15.34
N PRO A 405 -1.03 -0.07 -16.65
CA PRO A 405 -1.89 -1.06 -17.32
C PRO A 405 -1.46 -2.49 -16.98
N GLY A 406 -1.85 -3.03 -15.84
CA GLY A 406 -1.49 -4.40 -15.41
C GLY A 406 -1.75 -5.44 -16.49
N ALA A 407 -0.72 -6.17 -16.92
CA ALA A 407 -0.77 -7.11 -18.03
C ALA A 407 -1.79 -8.23 -17.83
N THR A 408 -1.90 -8.72 -16.59
CA THR A 408 -2.86 -9.77 -16.20
C THR A 408 -4.31 -9.30 -16.26
N TYR A 409 -4.54 -8.00 -15.98
CA TYR A 409 -5.89 -7.41 -15.91
C TYR A 409 -6.35 -6.76 -17.21
N ARG A 410 -5.47 -6.72 -18.22
CA ARG A 410 -5.77 -6.15 -19.53
C ARG A 410 -6.29 -7.22 -20.48
N LYS A 411 -7.49 -7.01 -21.06
CA LYS A 411 -8.07 -7.90 -22.06
C LYS A 411 -7.23 -7.93 -23.32
N GLY A 412 -7.16 -9.08 -24.00
CA GLY A 412 -6.43 -9.23 -25.25
C GLY A 412 -7.07 -8.44 -26.41
N THR A 413 -8.37 -8.18 -26.36
CA THR A 413 -9.10 -7.40 -27.36
C THR A 413 -10.11 -6.49 -26.69
N MET A 414 -10.22 -5.25 -27.19
CA MET A 414 -11.16 -4.24 -26.72
C MET A 414 -11.70 -3.40 -27.87
N GLY A 415 -12.95 -2.95 -27.76
CA GLY A 415 -13.56 -2.04 -28.74
C GLY A 415 -15.06 -1.96 -28.61
N TYR A 416 -15.65 -0.94 -29.25
CA TYR A 416 -17.07 -0.66 -29.27
C TYR A 416 -17.57 -0.48 -30.71
N SER A 417 -18.73 -1.05 -31.01
CA SER A 417 -19.30 -1.07 -32.38
C SER A 417 -20.71 -0.48 -32.47
N SER A 418 -21.26 0.07 -31.36
CA SER A 418 -22.59 0.66 -31.40
C SER A 418 -22.62 1.95 -32.25
N SER A 419 -23.80 2.31 -32.75
CA SER A 419 -24.02 3.53 -33.55
C SER A 419 -23.54 4.80 -32.83
N THR A 420 -23.68 4.84 -31.51
CA THR A 420 -23.19 5.92 -30.66
C THR A 420 -21.70 6.19 -30.85
N TYR A 421 -20.89 5.14 -30.89
CA TYR A 421 -19.43 5.27 -31.07
C TYR A 421 -19.04 5.48 -32.53
N GLN A 422 -19.76 4.84 -33.48
CA GLN A 422 -19.43 4.88 -34.91
C GLN A 422 -19.55 6.29 -35.52
N ARG A 423 -20.23 7.24 -34.88
CA ARG A 423 -20.27 8.65 -35.34
C ARG A 423 -18.92 9.35 -35.23
N PHE A 424 -17.96 8.86 -34.42
CA PHE A 424 -16.64 9.46 -34.24
C PHE A 424 -15.61 8.87 -35.21
N LYS A 425 -14.83 9.75 -35.85
CA LYS A 425 -13.78 9.37 -36.81
C LYS A 425 -12.77 8.41 -36.19
N GLU A 426 -12.31 8.68 -34.98
CA GLU A 426 -11.29 7.92 -34.27
C GLU A 426 -11.73 6.47 -34.00
N VAL A 427 -13.03 6.27 -33.76
CA VAL A 427 -13.61 4.93 -33.62
C VAL A 427 -13.70 4.21 -34.97
N ARG A 428 -14.17 4.88 -36.02
CA ARG A 428 -14.23 4.28 -37.37
C ARG A 428 -12.84 3.91 -37.90
N GLU A 429 -11.81 4.70 -37.59
CA GLU A 429 -10.42 4.39 -37.98
C GLU A 429 -9.93 3.06 -37.38
N GLN A 430 -10.29 2.75 -36.12
CA GLN A 430 -9.93 1.50 -35.46
C GLN A 430 -10.98 1.11 -34.41
N PRO A 431 -12.08 0.45 -34.80
CA PRO A 431 -13.17 0.10 -33.86
C PRO A 431 -12.72 -0.87 -32.76
N ARG A 432 -11.73 -1.71 -33.06
CA ARG A 432 -11.17 -2.70 -32.13
C ARG A 432 -9.64 -2.63 -32.09
N VAL A 433 -9.10 -2.87 -30.92
CA VAL A 433 -7.66 -2.99 -30.66
C VAL A 433 -7.37 -4.37 -30.08
N SER A 434 -6.21 -4.92 -30.41
CA SER A 434 -5.75 -6.20 -29.88
C SER A 434 -4.36 -6.04 -29.27
N PHE A 435 -4.09 -6.79 -28.23
CA PHE A 435 -2.81 -6.76 -27.49
C PHE A 435 -2.33 -8.20 -27.33
N SER A 436 -1.12 -8.47 -27.82
CA SER A 436 -0.41 -9.70 -27.51
C SER A 436 -0.04 -9.76 -26.02
N SER A 437 0.34 -10.92 -25.52
CA SER A 437 0.88 -11.05 -24.17
C SER A 437 2.15 -10.21 -23.99
N HIS A 438 2.99 -10.19 -25.02
CA HIS A 438 4.21 -9.37 -25.06
C HIS A 438 3.90 -7.87 -24.96
N ASP A 439 2.96 -7.34 -25.77
CA ASP A 439 2.57 -5.91 -25.71
C ASP A 439 2.06 -5.51 -24.32
N ARG A 440 1.31 -6.40 -23.67
CA ARG A 440 0.77 -6.14 -22.32
C ARG A 440 1.89 -6.07 -21.29
N VAL A 441 2.82 -7.04 -21.29
CA VAL A 441 3.96 -7.07 -20.37
C VAL A 441 4.88 -5.87 -20.59
N ARG A 442 5.23 -5.58 -21.85
CA ARG A 442 6.05 -4.42 -22.21
C ARG A 442 5.42 -3.11 -21.75
N SER A 443 4.12 -2.93 -22.05
CA SER A 443 3.39 -1.71 -21.67
C SER A 443 3.35 -1.51 -20.15
N GLU A 444 3.11 -2.56 -19.37
CA GLU A 444 3.17 -2.48 -17.91
C GLU A 444 4.58 -2.13 -17.44
N ALA A 445 5.61 -2.77 -17.97
CA ALA A 445 7.00 -2.59 -17.57
C ALA A 445 7.49 -1.14 -17.80
N VAL A 446 7.29 -0.58 -18.99
CA VAL A 446 7.70 0.81 -19.30
C VAL A 446 6.87 1.83 -18.52
N SER A 447 5.57 1.55 -18.32
CA SER A 447 4.68 2.40 -17.52
C SER A 447 5.08 2.40 -16.04
N ARG A 448 5.43 1.25 -15.44
CA ARG A 448 5.94 1.18 -14.07
C ARG A 448 7.24 1.98 -13.89
N LYS A 449 8.11 1.97 -14.88
CA LYS A 449 9.36 2.74 -14.86
C LYS A 449 9.10 4.25 -14.83
N LEU A 450 8.17 4.73 -15.66
CA LEU A 450 7.74 6.14 -15.62
C LEU A 450 7.01 6.47 -14.32
N ALA A 451 6.12 5.59 -13.84
CA ALA A 451 5.44 5.76 -12.55
C ALA A 451 6.44 5.90 -11.39
N GLY A 452 7.52 5.11 -11.38
CA GLY A 452 8.61 5.25 -10.42
C GLY A 452 9.31 6.60 -10.47
N ALA A 453 9.55 7.13 -11.67
CA ALA A 453 10.11 8.47 -11.86
C ALA A 453 9.16 9.57 -11.33
N ILE A 454 7.84 9.42 -11.56
CA ILE A 454 6.81 10.35 -11.06
C ILE A 454 6.79 10.32 -9.53
N VAL A 455 6.69 9.16 -8.90
CA VAL A 455 6.70 9.02 -7.43
C VAL A 455 7.97 9.64 -6.83
N LYS A 456 9.13 9.40 -7.44
CA LYS A 456 10.39 9.99 -6.99
C LYS A 456 10.40 11.51 -7.13
N SER A 457 9.89 12.05 -8.24
CA SER A 457 9.84 13.49 -8.48
C SER A 457 8.87 14.20 -7.54
N LEU A 458 7.69 13.62 -7.28
CA LEU A 458 6.74 14.14 -6.30
C LEU A 458 7.37 14.21 -4.90
N LYS A 459 8.05 13.14 -4.47
CA LYS A 459 8.78 13.13 -3.18
C LYS A 459 9.86 14.21 -3.10
N ARG A 460 10.64 14.44 -4.17
CA ARG A 460 11.64 15.51 -4.23
C ARG A 460 11.03 16.91 -4.16
N ALA A 461 9.80 17.06 -4.64
CA ALA A 461 9.03 18.30 -4.56
C ALA A 461 8.27 18.45 -3.24
N ASP A 462 8.53 17.60 -2.25
CA ASP A 462 7.81 17.54 -0.96
C ASP A 462 6.28 17.44 -1.15
N LEU A 463 5.86 16.68 -2.15
CA LEU A 463 4.47 16.35 -2.41
C LEU A 463 4.16 14.95 -1.89
N PRO A 464 3.05 14.77 -1.15
CA PRO A 464 2.73 13.49 -0.57
C PRO A 464 2.47 12.43 -1.64
N THR A 465 2.97 11.23 -1.40
CA THR A 465 2.65 10.03 -2.18
C THR A 465 2.11 8.96 -1.24
N GLN A 466 1.23 8.13 -1.73
CA GLN A 466 0.68 7.03 -0.95
C GLN A 466 1.84 6.17 -0.36
N PRO A 467 1.84 5.90 0.97
CA PRO A 467 3.04 5.39 1.65
C PRO A 467 3.37 3.93 1.34
N TYR A 468 2.37 3.10 1.01
CA TYR A 468 2.60 1.65 0.91
C TYR A 468 2.69 1.16 -0.54
N GLN A 469 1.68 1.48 -1.36
CA GLN A 469 1.58 1.05 -2.75
C GLN A 469 1.26 2.24 -3.67
N PRO A 470 2.20 3.17 -3.89
CA PRO A 470 1.96 4.33 -4.74
C PRO A 470 1.81 3.98 -6.23
N ILE A 471 2.22 2.77 -6.65
CA ILE A 471 2.08 2.28 -8.03
C ILE A 471 1.22 1.04 -8.01
N ARG A 472 0.11 1.06 -8.75
CA ARG A 472 -0.89 -0.02 -8.78
C ARG A 472 -1.17 -0.47 -10.20
N GLU A 473 -1.36 -1.77 -10.41
CA GLU A 473 -1.69 -2.35 -11.71
C GLU A 473 -3.19 -2.62 -11.91
N ARG A 474 -4.02 -2.34 -10.90
CA ARG A 474 -5.46 -2.57 -10.91
C ARG A 474 -6.20 -1.72 -9.88
N VAL A 475 -7.50 -1.56 -10.09
CA VAL A 475 -8.46 -1.10 -9.09
C VAL A 475 -9.15 -2.32 -8.49
N ILE A 476 -9.35 -2.32 -7.16
CA ILE A 476 -10.10 -3.35 -6.46
C ILE A 476 -11.25 -2.67 -5.70
N ARG A 477 -12.48 -3.19 -5.87
CA ARG A 477 -13.65 -2.76 -5.12
C ARG A 477 -14.58 -3.95 -4.88
N GLY A 478 -14.82 -4.29 -3.63
CA GLY A 478 -15.51 -5.51 -3.28
C GLY A 478 -14.77 -6.75 -3.79
N ARG A 479 -15.44 -7.54 -4.62
CA ARG A 479 -14.85 -8.72 -5.29
C ARG A 479 -14.39 -8.42 -6.72
N GLU A 480 -14.67 -7.24 -7.21
CA GLU A 480 -14.34 -6.87 -8.59
C GLU A 480 -12.93 -6.31 -8.69
N VAL A 481 -12.27 -6.65 -9.78
CA VAL A 481 -10.92 -6.22 -10.12
C VAL A 481 -10.90 -5.76 -11.57
N TRP A 482 -10.44 -4.52 -11.81
CA TRP A 482 -10.38 -3.98 -13.17
C TRP A 482 -9.26 -2.97 -13.35
N LEU A 483 -8.98 -2.61 -14.62
CA LEU A 483 -8.15 -1.48 -14.97
C LEU A 483 -8.98 -0.20 -15.08
N PRO A 484 -8.42 0.99 -14.79
CA PRO A 484 -9.03 2.25 -15.19
C PRO A 484 -9.42 2.24 -16.67
N ALA A 485 -10.63 2.71 -16.98
CA ALA A 485 -11.22 2.53 -18.31
C ALA A 485 -10.35 3.10 -19.43
N VAL A 486 -9.73 4.27 -19.20
CA VAL A 486 -8.89 4.98 -20.17
C VAL A 486 -7.59 4.21 -20.51
N LEU A 487 -7.16 3.28 -19.67
CA LEU A 487 -5.97 2.44 -19.90
C LEU A 487 -6.29 1.13 -20.65
N ARG A 488 -7.56 0.68 -20.64
CA ARG A 488 -7.96 -0.65 -21.14
C ARG A 488 -7.69 -0.81 -22.63
N GLY A 489 -8.21 0.11 -23.45
CA GLY A 489 -8.12 0.09 -24.91
C GLY A 489 -7.00 0.95 -25.49
N ASN A 490 -6.20 1.58 -24.68
CA ASN A 490 -5.16 2.51 -25.10
C ASN A 490 -3.94 1.76 -25.66
N VAL A 491 -3.49 2.07 -26.89
CA VAL A 491 -2.37 1.40 -27.55
C VAL A 491 -1.01 2.06 -27.33
N VAL A 492 -0.98 3.28 -26.79
CA VAL A 492 0.29 3.95 -26.45
C VAL A 492 1.11 3.04 -25.54
N PRO A 493 2.40 2.74 -25.84
CA PRO A 493 3.18 1.82 -25.02
C PRO A 493 3.29 2.27 -23.57
N THR A 494 3.72 3.50 -23.32
CA THR A 494 3.87 4.09 -21.99
C THR A 494 2.63 4.90 -21.63
N LYS A 495 1.85 4.43 -20.66
CA LYS A 495 0.59 5.08 -20.26
C LYS A 495 0.31 4.93 -18.77
N LEU A 496 -0.21 5.98 -18.17
CA LEU A 496 -0.50 6.07 -16.75
C LEU A 496 -1.83 6.79 -16.50
N LEU A 497 -2.48 6.44 -15.38
CA LEU A 497 -3.46 7.30 -14.73
C LEU A 497 -2.88 7.70 -13.37
N ILE A 498 -2.88 8.98 -13.08
CA ILE A 498 -2.27 9.56 -11.88
C ILE A 498 -3.38 10.18 -11.04
N GLU A 499 -3.67 9.59 -9.89
CA GLU A 499 -4.45 10.20 -8.83
C GLU A 499 -3.51 11.12 -8.06
N MET A 500 -3.54 12.41 -8.33
CA MET A 500 -2.58 13.38 -7.79
C MET A 500 -2.74 13.61 -6.30
N VAL A 501 -3.96 13.50 -5.80
CA VAL A 501 -4.38 13.67 -4.39
C VAL A 501 -5.60 12.80 -4.09
N ASN A 502 -5.88 12.58 -2.80
CA ASN A 502 -7.13 11.99 -2.32
C ASN A 502 -8.07 13.09 -1.81
N LEU A 503 -9.12 13.41 -2.54
CA LEU A 503 -10.05 14.47 -2.17
C LEU A 503 -10.85 14.20 -0.87
N SER A 504 -10.94 12.95 -0.41
CA SER A 504 -11.52 12.63 0.90
C SER A 504 -10.57 12.97 2.07
N ASN A 505 -9.28 13.22 1.79
CA ASN A 505 -8.32 13.65 2.80
C ASN A 505 -8.23 15.18 2.81
N ALA A 506 -8.52 15.80 3.96
CA ALA A 506 -8.61 17.27 4.07
C ALA A 506 -7.31 17.99 3.68
N ALA A 507 -6.13 17.43 4.03
CA ALA A 507 -4.84 18.04 3.69
C ALA A 507 -4.54 17.96 2.18
N ASP A 508 -4.95 16.88 1.53
CA ASP A 508 -4.81 16.68 0.09
C ASP A 508 -5.79 17.57 -0.70
N ALA A 509 -7.04 17.69 -0.23
CA ALA A 509 -8.01 18.62 -0.81
C ALA A 509 -7.52 20.07 -0.71
N ALA A 510 -6.99 20.47 0.45
CA ALA A 510 -6.41 21.79 0.63
C ALA A 510 -5.17 22.02 -0.28
N LEU A 511 -4.36 20.99 -0.52
CA LEU A 511 -3.22 21.07 -1.44
C LEU A 511 -3.70 21.35 -2.88
N LEU A 512 -4.67 20.58 -3.39
CA LEU A 512 -5.19 20.79 -4.75
C LEU A 512 -5.90 22.14 -4.88
N GLY A 513 -6.53 22.62 -3.81
CA GLY A 513 -7.21 23.92 -3.75
C GLY A 513 -6.27 25.09 -4.05
N ARG A 514 -4.99 25.05 -3.67
CA ARG A 514 -4.07 26.17 -3.83
C ARG A 514 -3.40 26.20 -5.20
N ALA A 515 -3.44 27.34 -5.89
CA ALA A 515 -2.82 27.53 -7.19
C ALA A 515 -1.30 27.25 -7.20
N ALA A 516 -0.61 27.64 -6.11
CA ALA A 516 0.83 27.39 -5.95
C ALA A 516 1.16 25.89 -5.87
N ASP A 517 0.31 25.09 -5.23
CA ASP A 517 0.52 23.64 -5.13
C ASP A 517 0.17 22.93 -6.44
N ARG A 518 -0.84 23.41 -7.18
CA ARG A 518 -1.11 22.92 -8.55
C ARG A 518 0.07 23.19 -9.48
N GLU A 519 0.72 24.34 -9.35
CA GLU A 519 1.97 24.66 -10.09
C GLU A 519 3.11 23.72 -9.67
N ARG A 520 3.25 23.43 -8.38
CA ARG A 520 4.26 22.51 -7.85
C ARG A 520 4.03 21.07 -8.35
N LEU A 521 2.78 20.60 -8.38
CA LEU A 521 2.40 19.32 -8.98
C LEU A 521 2.80 19.25 -10.46
N ALA A 522 2.44 20.25 -11.25
CA ALA A 522 2.76 20.30 -12.67
C ALA A 522 4.28 20.30 -12.92
N LYS A 523 5.05 21.08 -12.17
CA LYS A 523 6.52 21.08 -12.24
C LYS A 523 7.14 19.75 -11.86
N ALA A 524 6.61 19.08 -10.84
CA ALA A 524 7.08 17.75 -10.44
C ALA A 524 6.81 16.70 -11.55
N LEU A 525 5.66 16.74 -12.20
CA LEU A 525 5.35 15.86 -13.34
C LEU A 525 6.24 16.15 -14.55
N CYS A 526 6.50 17.42 -14.87
CA CYS A 526 7.44 17.82 -15.92
C CYS A 526 8.87 17.31 -15.62
N GLY A 527 9.33 17.47 -14.37
CA GLY A 527 10.62 16.96 -13.91
C GLY A 527 10.73 15.44 -14.00
N ALA A 528 9.64 14.72 -13.72
CA ALA A 528 9.59 13.26 -13.84
C ALA A 528 9.77 12.78 -15.30
N LEU A 529 9.15 13.48 -16.26
CA LEU A 529 9.32 13.20 -17.68
C LEU A 529 10.77 13.47 -18.12
N SER A 530 11.37 14.56 -17.63
CA SER A 530 12.76 14.89 -17.89
C SER A 530 13.72 13.83 -17.31
N ASP A 531 13.46 13.30 -16.13
CA ASP A 531 14.23 12.20 -15.53
C ASP A 531 14.07 10.88 -16.31
N TYR A 532 12.84 10.61 -16.78
CA TYR A 532 12.54 9.36 -17.48
C TYR A 532 13.16 9.34 -18.87
N PHE A 533 13.04 10.41 -19.64
CA PHE A 533 13.55 10.50 -21.00
C PHE A 533 14.96 11.07 -21.11
N GLY A 534 15.40 11.85 -20.13
CA GLY A 534 16.73 12.48 -20.16
C GLY A 534 17.88 11.46 -20.27
N PRO A 535 19.05 11.87 -20.79
CA PRO A 535 20.24 11.04 -20.78
C PRO A 535 20.53 10.60 -19.33
N LYS A 536 21.02 9.38 -19.14
CA LYS A 536 21.57 9.00 -17.84
C LYS A 536 22.64 10.03 -17.50
N ALA A 537 22.54 10.68 -16.34
CA ALA A 537 23.67 11.47 -15.84
C ALA A 537 24.88 10.54 -15.83
N GLU A 538 25.83 10.77 -16.71
CA GLU A 538 27.14 10.16 -16.63
C GLU A 538 27.64 10.49 -15.23
N GLY A 539 27.93 9.45 -14.45
CA GLY A 539 28.47 9.61 -13.11
C GLY A 539 29.61 10.60 -13.20
N ARG A 540 29.47 11.76 -12.57
CA ARG A 540 30.62 12.65 -12.33
C ARG A 540 31.63 11.78 -11.62
N GLY A 541 32.59 11.28 -12.41
CA GLY A 541 33.77 10.64 -11.89
C GLY A 541 34.30 11.55 -10.80
N ARG A 542 34.45 11.03 -9.60
CA ARG A 542 35.28 11.65 -8.59
C ARG A 542 36.68 11.73 -9.20
N GLY A 543 36.97 12.83 -9.89
CA GLY A 543 38.29 13.23 -10.22
C GLY A 543 39.00 13.62 -8.92
N ARG A 544 40.03 12.88 -8.65
CA ARG A 544 41.20 13.00 -7.79
C ARG A 544 41.23 14.15 -6.78
#